data_9adfc7ce0082ffa96fabf1343083884f
#
_entry.id   9adfc7ce0082ffa96fabf1343083884f
#
_cell.length_a   1.000
_cell.length_b   1.000
_cell.length_c   1.000
_cell.angle_alpha   90.00
_cell.angle_beta   90.00
_cell.angle_gamma   90.00
#
_symmetry.space_group_name_H-M   'P 1'
#
loop_
_entity.id
_entity.type
_entity.pdbx_description
1 polymer ?
#
loop_
_entity_poly.entity_id
_entity_poly.type
_entity_poly.pdbx_seq_one_letter_code
_entity_poly.pdbx_strand_id
1 'polypeptide(L)'
;PFVNEDKSQIVSSVIYIDNFGNVITNLKRNVFEEIRKGRTFEISVRNYKFKKIYNKYTDIVNYNTPLNQRNDEGKGMVVFNSSDFLQISIYRSNPQNVGTASSLMGLKIYDSVTISFK
;
A
#
# COMPACT_ATOMS: atom_id res chain seq x y z
N PRO A 1 -13.01 -6.01 6.16
CA PRO A 1 -12.15 -5.33 7.13
C PRO A 1 -12.87 -5.06 8.44
N PHE A 2 -12.10 -4.93 9.49
CA PHE A 2 -12.63 -4.66 10.82
C PHE A 2 -12.30 -3.22 11.22
N VAL A 3 -13.31 -2.51 11.73
CA VAL A 3 -13.15 -1.13 12.22
C VAL A 3 -13.41 -1.15 13.73
N ASN A 4 -12.49 -0.60 14.53
CA ASN A 4 -12.67 -0.59 15.97
C ASN A 4 -13.75 0.41 16.41
N GLU A 5 -14.16 0.36 17.67
CA GLU A 5 -15.32 1.10 18.16
C GLU A 5 -15.18 2.62 17.99
N ASP A 6 -14.01 3.17 18.26
CA ASP A 6 -13.78 4.61 18.16
C ASP A 6 -13.36 5.07 16.76
N LYS A 7 -13.34 4.14 15.81
CA LYS A 7 -12.98 4.39 14.42
C LYS A 7 -11.60 5.01 14.25
N SER A 8 -10.68 4.67 15.14
CA SER A 8 -9.28 5.10 15.03
C SER A 8 -8.43 4.13 14.25
N GLN A 9 -8.95 2.96 13.92
CA GLN A 9 -8.17 1.91 13.28
C GLN A 9 -9.03 1.03 12.38
N ILE A 10 -8.50 0.67 11.22
CA ILE A 10 -9.07 -0.35 10.34
C ILE A 10 -8.06 -1.49 10.24
N VAL A 11 -8.51 -2.71 10.47
CA VAL A 11 -7.70 -3.90 10.24
C VAL A 11 -8.22 -4.58 8.97
N SER A 12 -7.39 -4.65 7.95
CA SER A 12 -7.70 -5.35 6.71
C SER A 12 -6.82 -6.58 6.58
N SER A 13 -7.12 -7.43 5.62
CA SER A 13 -6.39 -8.67 5.40
C SER A 13 -5.99 -8.80 3.93
N VAL A 14 -4.86 -9.44 3.69
CA VAL A 14 -4.44 -9.78 2.34
C VAL A 14 -5.37 -10.87 1.82
N ILE A 15 -6.03 -10.60 0.69
CA ILE A 15 -6.96 -11.57 0.09
C ILE A 15 -6.42 -12.17 -1.20
N TYR A 16 -5.43 -11.53 -1.81
CA TYR A 16 -4.90 -12.00 -3.09
C TYR A 16 -3.48 -11.46 -3.31
N ILE A 17 -2.63 -12.28 -3.90
CA ILE A 17 -1.31 -11.89 -4.35
C ILE A 17 -1.24 -12.26 -5.83
N ASP A 18 -1.07 -11.25 -6.70
CA ASP A 18 -1.12 -11.50 -8.15
C ASP A 18 0.22 -12.04 -8.67
N ASN A 19 0.27 -12.34 -9.97
CA ASN A 19 1.44 -12.92 -10.60
C ASN A 19 2.66 -12.01 -10.58
N PHE A 20 2.46 -10.71 -10.36
CA PHE A 20 3.53 -9.73 -10.25
C PHE A 20 3.95 -9.50 -8.81
N GLY A 21 3.36 -10.24 -7.87
CA GLY A 21 3.66 -10.10 -6.45
C GLY A 21 3.02 -8.89 -5.78
N ASN A 22 2.05 -8.24 -6.42
CA ASN A 22 1.28 -7.19 -5.79
C ASN A 22 0.34 -7.78 -4.77
N VAL A 23 0.23 -7.12 -3.62
CA VAL A 23 -0.53 -7.61 -2.48
C VAL A 23 -1.84 -6.82 -2.42
N ILE A 24 -2.96 -7.52 -2.56
CA ILE A 24 -4.28 -6.90 -2.59
C ILE A 24 -5.00 -7.23 -1.27
N THR A 25 -5.54 -6.20 -0.63
CA THR A 25 -6.27 -6.34 0.63
C THR A 25 -7.77 -6.27 0.38
N ASN A 26 -8.55 -6.58 1.42
CA ASN A 26 -10.01 -6.49 1.35
C ASN A 26 -10.57 -5.10 1.73
N LEU A 27 -9.72 -4.09 1.81
CA LEU A 27 -10.17 -2.74 2.16
C LEU A 27 -10.53 -1.97 0.90
N LYS A 28 -11.80 -1.59 0.79
CA LYS A 28 -12.26 -0.78 -0.35
C LYS A 28 -12.08 0.70 -0.08
N ARG A 29 -11.90 1.47 -1.16
CA ARG A 29 -11.71 2.92 -1.10
C ARG A 29 -12.84 3.64 -0.36
N ASN A 30 -14.09 3.27 -0.64
CA ASN A 30 -15.22 3.94 -0.01
C ASN A 30 -15.26 3.74 1.50
N VAL A 31 -14.90 2.57 1.99
CA VAL A 31 -14.81 2.29 3.42
C VAL A 31 -13.70 3.12 4.05
N PHE A 32 -12.53 3.15 3.40
CA PHE A 32 -11.40 3.94 3.88
C PHE A 32 -11.75 5.42 4.01
N GLU A 33 -12.34 5.99 2.95
CA GLU A 33 -12.67 7.42 2.96
C GLU A 33 -13.74 7.76 4.00
N GLU A 34 -14.73 6.89 4.17
CA GLU A 34 -15.78 7.08 5.16
C GLU A 34 -15.21 7.13 6.58
N ILE A 35 -14.29 6.22 6.90
CA ILE A 35 -13.72 6.14 8.24
C ILE A 35 -12.66 7.20 8.45
N ARG A 36 -11.87 7.52 7.43
CA ARG A 36 -10.78 8.49 7.53
C ARG A 36 -11.25 9.89 7.92
N LYS A 37 -12.27 10.40 7.30
CA LYS A 37 -12.83 11.74 7.57
C LYS A 37 -11.77 12.84 7.58
N GLY A 38 -10.86 12.80 6.59
CA GLY A 38 -9.83 13.82 6.45
C GLY A 38 -8.67 13.73 7.43
N ARG A 39 -8.63 12.73 8.29
CA ARG A 39 -7.54 12.56 9.25
C ARG A 39 -6.27 12.05 8.57
N THR A 40 -5.13 12.32 9.20
CA THR A 40 -3.90 11.67 8.79
C THR A 40 -3.92 10.19 9.19
N PHE A 41 -3.13 9.39 8.50
CA PHE A 41 -3.14 7.96 8.74
C PHE A 41 -1.74 7.35 8.59
N GLU A 42 -1.59 6.16 9.14
CA GLU A 42 -0.40 5.34 8.95
C GLU A 42 -0.84 3.92 8.66
N ILE A 43 -0.31 3.34 7.60
CA ILE A 43 -0.58 1.96 7.21
C ILE A 43 0.60 1.12 7.68
N SER A 44 0.30 0.12 8.52
CA SER A 44 1.31 -0.78 9.07
C SER A 44 1.13 -2.18 8.49
N VAL A 45 2.18 -2.72 7.91
CA VAL A 45 2.21 -4.09 7.44
C VAL A 45 3.57 -4.67 7.79
N ARG A 46 3.59 -5.69 8.64
CA ARG A 46 4.82 -6.26 9.18
C ARG A 46 5.66 -5.13 9.80
N ASN A 47 6.91 -4.98 9.36
CA ASN A 47 7.82 -3.94 9.83
C ASN A 47 7.78 -2.68 8.97
N TYR A 48 6.90 -2.64 7.98
CA TYR A 48 6.80 -1.53 7.04
C TYR A 48 5.66 -0.60 7.41
N LYS A 49 5.88 0.69 7.17
CA LYS A 49 4.88 1.72 7.45
C LYS A 49 4.78 2.68 6.29
N PHE A 50 3.54 3.04 5.95
CA PHE A 50 3.25 3.95 4.85
C PHE A 50 2.33 5.04 5.35
N LYS A 51 2.60 6.27 4.95
CA LYS A 51 1.80 7.43 5.39
C LYS A 51 1.04 8.07 4.25
N LYS A 52 1.13 7.49 3.06
CA LYS A 52 0.52 8.03 1.86
C LYS A 52 -0.04 6.92 0.99
N ILE A 53 -1.17 7.21 0.35
CA ILE A 53 -1.74 6.36 -0.69
C ILE A 53 -1.64 7.13 -1.99
N TYR A 54 -1.00 6.53 -2.98
CA TYR A 54 -0.80 7.13 -4.29
C TYR A 54 -2.01 6.83 -5.19
N ASN A 55 -2.29 7.74 -6.12
CA ASN A 55 -3.39 7.52 -7.06
C ASN A 55 -3.05 6.52 -8.15
N LYS A 56 -1.76 6.46 -8.51
CA LYS A 56 -1.27 5.53 -9.53
C LYS A 56 0.23 5.36 -9.37
N TYR A 57 0.78 4.37 -10.05
CA TYR A 57 2.21 4.04 -9.95
C TYR A 57 3.13 5.22 -10.25
N THR A 58 2.78 6.03 -11.25
CA THR A 58 3.64 7.14 -11.67
C THR A 58 3.70 8.27 -10.67
N ASP A 59 2.78 8.32 -9.71
CA ASP A 59 2.76 9.39 -8.71
C ASP A 59 3.93 9.30 -7.73
N ILE A 60 4.56 8.14 -7.59
CA ILE A 60 5.70 7.97 -6.69
C ILE A 60 6.98 8.55 -7.27
N VAL A 61 7.05 8.71 -8.60
CA VAL A 61 8.23 9.20 -9.29
C VAL A 61 8.09 10.70 -9.53
N ASN A 62 9.10 11.46 -9.10
CA ASN A 62 9.17 12.90 -9.38
C ASN A 62 9.94 13.12 -10.67
N TYR A 63 9.23 13.38 -11.75
CA TYR A 63 9.84 13.55 -13.07
C TYR A 63 10.65 14.83 -13.21
N ASN A 64 10.53 15.76 -12.26
CA ASN A 64 11.35 16.98 -12.24
C ASN A 64 12.71 16.75 -11.61
N THR A 65 12.93 15.59 -11.00
CA THR A 65 14.20 15.24 -10.38
C THR A 65 15.08 14.51 -11.40
N PRO A 66 16.37 14.87 -11.53
CA PRO A 66 17.27 14.13 -12.41
C PRO A 66 17.27 12.64 -12.09
N LEU A 67 17.43 11.82 -13.12
CA LEU A 67 17.32 10.38 -12.99
C LEU A 67 18.27 9.80 -11.95
N ASN A 68 19.49 10.32 -11.88
CA ASN A 68 20.50 9.85 -10.92
C ASN A 68 20.20 10.25 -9.47
N GLN A 69 19.22 11.10 -9.26
CA GLN A 69 18.78 11.49 -7.92
C GLN A 69 17.46 10.87 -7.54
N ARG A 70 16.84 10.10 -8.43
CA ARG A 70 15.61 9.37 -8.13
C ARG A 70 15.94 8.15 -7.31
N ASN A 71 15.30 8.02 -6.16
CA ASN A 71 15.53 6.86 -5.29
C ASN A 71 14.23 6.15 -4.93
N ASP A 72 13.19 6.32 -5.76
CA ASP A 72 11.89 5.72 -5.51
C ASP A 72 11.81 4.27 -5.98
N GLU A 73 12.73 3.89 -6.85
CA GLU A 73 12.79 2.55 -7.39
C GLU A 73 13.05 1.55 -6.27
N GLY A 74 12.23 0.50 -6.20
CA GLY A 74 12.34 -0.52 -5.16
C GLY A 74 11.59 -0.18 -3.89
N LYS A 75 11.00 1.01 -3.80
CA LYS A 75 10.20 1.38 -2.63
C LYS A 75 8.79 0.80 -2.73
N GLY A 76 8.25 0.42 -1.58
CA GLY A 76 6.86 0.03 -1.50
C GLY A 76 5.94 1.23 -1.70
N MET A 77 4.81 1.00 -2.32
CA MET A 77 3.79 2.02 -2.49
C MET A 77 2.42 1.41 -2.26
N VAL A 78 1.50 2.24 -1.78
CA VAL A 78 0.13 1.84 -1.52
C VAL A 78 -0.77 2.62 -2.46
N VAL A 79 -1.62 1.90 -3.18
CA VAL A 79 -2.58 2.49 -4.12
C VAL A 79 -3.93 1.82 -3.94
N PHE A 80 -5.00 2.45 -4.43
CA PHE A 80 -6.24 1.74 -4.68
C PHE A 80 -6.22 1.28 -6.13
N ASN A 81 -6.40 -0.01 -6.35
CA ASN A 81 -6.31 -0.58 -7.70
C ASN A 81 -7.61 -0.30 -8.48
N SER A 82 -7.68 -0.83 -9.71
CA SER A 82 -8.82 -0.59 -10.58
C SER A 82 -10.14 -1.15 -10.05
N SER A 83 -10.07 -2.08 -9.11
CA SER A 83 -11.25 -2.62 -8.42
C SER A 83 -11.54 -1.91 -7.10
N ASP A 84 -10.82 -0.83 -6.81
CA ASP A 84 -10.93 -0.01 -5.59
C ASP A 84 -10.53 -0.72 -4.30
N PHE A 85 -9.72 -1.78 -4.40
CA PHE A 85 -9.12 -2.40 -3.24
C PHE A 85 -7.75 -1.80 -2.95
N LEU A 86 -7.43 -1.66 -1.68
CA LEU A 86 -6.11 -1.20 -1.26
C LEU A 86 -5.07 -2.25 -1.64
N GLN A 87 -4.02 -1.81 -2.33
CA GLN A 87 -2.99 -2.67 -2.87
C GLN A 87 -1.61 -2.15 -2.50
N ILE A 88 -0.71 -3.07 -2.15
CA ILE A 88 0.69 -2.75 -1.85
C ILE A 88 1.53 -3.31 -2.99
N SER A 89 2.37 -2.45 -3.55
CA SER A 89 3.20 -2.77 -4.71
C SER A 89 4.61 -2.24 -4.49
N ILE A 90 5.54 -2.71 -5.31
CA ILE A 90 6.89 -2.14 -5.36
C ILE A 90 7.04 -1.41 -6.69
N TYR A 91 7.33 -0.11 -6.63
CA TYR A 91 7.65 0.64 -7.84
C TYR A 91 9.08 0.31 -8.26
N ARG A 92 9.26 -0.04 -9.53
CA ARG A 92 10.58 -0.38 -10.05
C ARG A 92 10.61 -0.25 -11.56
N SER A 93 11.75 0.15 -12.08
CA SER A 93 12.00 0.17 -13.52
C SER A 93 12.77 -1.07 -13.99
N ASN A 94 13.45 -1.75 -13.07
CA ASN A 94 14.23 -2.94 -13.39
C ASN A 94 13.80 -4.11 -12.51
N PRO A 95 12.89 -4.96 -12.98
CA PRO A 95 12.35 -6.06 -12.18
C PRO A 95 13.37 -7.13 -11.78
N GLN A 96 14.54 -7.14 -12.40
CA GLN A 96 15.57 -8.13 -12.07
C GLN A 96 16.33 -7.77 -10.79
N ASN A 97 16.33 -6.50 -10.41
CA ASN A 97 17.12 -6.02 -9.28
C ASN A 97 16.31 -5.79 -8.02
N VAL A 98 14.99 -5.92 -8.10
CA VAL A 98 14.09 -5.61 -7.00
C VAL A 98 13.07 -6.74 -6.88
N GLY A 99 12.82 -7.19 -5.67
CA GLY A 99 11.78 -8.17 -5.42
C GLY A 99 10.38 -7.59 -5.54
N THR A 100 9.38 -8.43 -5.36
CA THR A 100 7.98 -8.03 -5.36
C THR A 100 7.57 -7.59 -3.96
N ALA A 101 6.39 -6.96 -3.83
CA ALA A 101 5.88 -6.57 -2.51
C ALA A 101 5.74 -7.79 -1.61
N SER A 102 5.17 -8.89 -2.12
CA SER A 102 4.99 -10.09 -1.31
C SER A 102 6.32 -10.70 -0.87
N SER A 103 7.32 -10.76 -1.75
CA SER A 103 8.60 -11.38 -1.41
C SER A 103 9.45 -10.48 -0.50
N LEU A 104 9.50 -9.17 -0.77
CA LEU A 104 10.31 -8.26 0.02
C LEU A 104 9.76 -8.06 1.43
N MET A 105 8.45 -8.02 1.56
CA MET A 105 7.79 -7.77 2.85
C MET A 105 7.39 -9.07 3.55
N GLY A 106 7.58 -10.21 2.92
CA GLY A 106 7.21 -11.50 3.49
C GLY A 106 5.70 -11.67 3.65
N LEU A 107 4.92 -11.03 2.81
CA LEU A 107 3.46 -11.02 2.95
C LEU A 107 2.82 -12.26 2.35
N LYS A 108 1.80 -12.74 3.02
CA LYS A 108 1.04 -13.93 2.62
C LYS A 108 -0.45 -13.64 2.72
N ILE A 109 -1.24 -14.49 2.08
CA ILE A 109 -2.70 -14.44 2.20
C ILE A 109 -3.08 -14.49 3.69
N TYR A 110 -4.05 -13.66 4.06
CA TYR A 110 -4.56 -13.47 5.42
C TYR A 110 -3.67 -12.67 6.36
N ASP A 111 -2.51 -12.21 5.92
CA ASP A 111 -1.72 -11.29 6.73
C ASP A 111 -2.50 -9.99 6.93
N SER A 112 -2.32 -9.39 8.11
CA SER A 112 -3.03 -8.17 8.47
C SER A 112 -2.34 -6.93 7.92
N VAL A 113 -3.16 -6.00 7.44
CA VAL A 113 -2.72 -4.65 7.04
C VAL A 113 -3.57 -3.68 7.86
N THR A 114 -2.94 -2.94 8.74
CA THR A 114 -3.61 -2.10 9.71
C THR A 114 -3.45 -0.63 9.35
N ILE A 115 -4.56 0.12 9.33
CA ILE A 115 -4.55 1.56 9.10
C ILE A 115 -4.94 2.25 10.40
N SER A 116 -4.06 3.10 10.92
CA SER A 116 -4.30 3.87 12.14
C SER A 116 -4.49 5.33 11.80
N PHE A 117 -5.51 5.97 12.36
CA PHE A 117 -5.83 7.38 12.13
C PHE A 117 -5.47 8.23 13.35
N LYS A 118 -5.07 9.45 13.07
CA LYS A 118 -4.70 10.41 14.14
C LYS A 118 -5.56 11.65 14.11
#